data_a5339b0c45ab468ed337f75052add022
#
_entry.id   a5339b0c45ab468ed337f75052add022
#
_cell.length_a   1.000
_cell.length_b   1.000
_cell.length_c   1.000
_cell.angle_alpha   90.00
_cell.angle_beta   90.00
_cell.angle_gamma   90.00
#
_symmetry.space_group_name_H-M   'P 1'
#
loop_
_entity.id
_entity.type
_entity.pdbx_description
1 polymer ?
#
loop_
_entity_poly.entity_id
_entity_poly.type
_entity_poly.pdbx_seq_one_letter_code
_entity_poly.pdbx_strand_id
1 'polypeptide(L)'
;MVHRILLIAQRDYLQAVLSKAYLFGLIFVPLLIGGSFLGTSLLNRSKSQDQRIAIIDRTGVSSAAVIQAAEEATHKATNPTGGLQLVPRFVFETVKPEPDDRAQLLALCDRIRRGELFLVIDIGPDVVRHAAQSKRDLVHYYTGSGVLNQLNLWLPAAVNVGLRRVRLEQMGVEPARIPEILDDVEVVSMNLLTRDPVTGYIGQDDKKSVAQGFAIPFFLVILMFMVVMVGAAPHLGAIAEDKMQRVFEMLLSSASPFELMMGKVVASLGTSLTSSLFYITGGLLVLTGMALFGLAPLSLLPWFFAYLIAEVAMLSAFSVALGSACNTPQDAQQLVILLILPIILPIFVLNPVMQQPNGGLATILSFIPPFTPVLMLLRQALPGGIPWWQPWLGLCGVIAFAIVVIWSAARIFRIGILSQGKMPKLAELAQWVLRG
;
A
#
# COMPACT_ATOMS: atom_id res chain seq x y z
N MET A 1 15.36 40.45 1.35
CA MET A 1 15.04 39.21 0.63
C MET A 1 14.48 38.13 1.58
N VAL A 2 15.26 37.53 2.48
CA VAL A 2 14.79 36.42 3.34
C VAL A 2 13.55 36.80 4.18
N HIS A 3 13.55 37.98 4.82
CA HIS A 3 12.40 38.43 5.64
C HIS A 3 11.09 38.54 4.85
N ARG A 4 11.13 39.00 3.59
CA ARG A 4 9.95 39.08 2.73
C ARG A 4 9.45 37.69 2.33
N ILE A 5 10.35 36.76 2.02
CA ILE A 5 10.02 35.35 1.75
C ILE A 5 9.29 34.74 2.94
N LEU A 6 9.79 34.95 4.16
CA LEU A 6 9.16 34.41 5.39
C LEU A 6 7.80 35.03 5.68
N LEU A 7 7.60 36.34 5.43
CA LEU A 7 6.27 36.98 5.61
C LEU A 7 5.24 36.42 4.63
N ILE A 8 5.64 36.23 3.37
CA ILE A 8 4.77 35.61 2.35
C ILE A 8 4.46 34.17 2.74
N ALA A 9 5.49 33.43 3.12
CA ALA A 9 5.34 32.04 3.55
C ALA A 9 4.43 31.89 4.77
N GLN A 10 4.55 32.76 5.76
CA GLN A 10 3.71 32.75 6.96
C GLN A 10 2.25 33.01 6.61
N ARG A 11 1.98 33.99 5.75
CA ARG A 11 0.62 34.31 5.31
C ARG A 11 0.00 33.10 4.60
N ASP A 12 0.69 32.56 3.60
CA ASP A 12 0.17 31.48 2.77
C ASP A 12 0.04 30.16 3.57
N TYR A 13 0.99 29.90 4.49
CA TYR A 13 0.92 28.78 5.42
C TYR A 13 -0.32 28.87 6.34
N LEU A 14 -0.54 30.01 7.00
CA LEU A 14 -1.70 30.18 7.88
C LEU A 14 -3.02 30.08 7.09
N GLN A 15 -3.06 30.66 5.91
CA GLN A 15 -4.23 30.56 5.03
C GLN A 15 -4.50 29.11 4.60
N ALA A 16 -3.47 28.33 4.29
CA ALA A 16 -3.59 26.93 3.92
C ALA A 16 -4.03 26.08 5.10
N VAL A 17 -3.33 26.16 6.26
CA VAL A 17 -3.58 25.30 7.43
C VAL A 17 -4.94 25.57 8.08
N LEU A 18 -5.39 26.83 8.08
CA LEU A 18 -6.69 27.21 8.60
C LEU A 18 -7.83 27.02 7.59
N SER A 19 -7.54 26.63 6.35
CA SER A 19 -8.57 26.37 5.36
C SER A 19 -9.38 25.12 5.70
N LYS A 20 -10.72 25.19 5.49
CA LYS A 20 -11.61 24.06 5.69
C LYS A 20 -11.21 22.84 4.82
N ALA A 21 -10.70 23.10 3.61
CA ALA A 21 -10.26 22.04 2.70
C ALA A 21 -9.04 21.29 3.23
N TYR A 22 -8.06 22.00 3.80
CA TYR A 22 -6.87 21.39 4.40
C TYR A 22 -7.24 20.56 5.64
N LEU A 23 -8.02 21.14 6.56
CA LEU A 23 -8.45 20.44 7.79
C LEU A 23 -9.30 19.21 7.48
N PHE A 24 -10.19 19.33 6.49
CA PHE A 24 -10.97 18.19 6.01
C PHE A 24 -10.06 17.11 5.40
N GLY A 25 -9.14 17.49 4.51
CA GLY A 25 -8.19 16.55 3.90
C GLY A 25 -7.29 15.88 4.94
N LEU A 26 -6.82 16.62 5.93
CA LEU A 26 -5.95 16.12 7.00
C LEU A 26 -6.62 15.00 7.83
N ILE A 27 -7.93 15.10 8.09
CA ILE A 27 -8.69 14.14 8.89
C ILE A 27 -9.32 13.06 8.01
N PHE A 28 -9.88 13.47 6.86
CA PHE A 28 -10.69 12.59 6.01
C PHE A 28 -9.87 11.46 5.37
N VAL A 29 -8.63 11.74 4.96
CA VAL A 29 -7.78 10.74 4.29
C VAL A 29 -7.38 9.61 5.24
N PRO A 30 -6.88 9.86 6.47
CA PRO A 30 -6.67 8.79 7.46
C PRO A 30 -7.95 8.06 7.85
N LEU A 31 -9.07 8.80 7.94
CA LEU A 31 -10.37 8.21 8.27
C LEU A 31 -10.87 7.27 7.17
N LEU A 32 -10.66 7.58 5.90
CA LEU A 32 -10.99 6.67 4.79
C LEU A 32 -10.15 5.39 4.87
N ILE A 33 -8.85 5.50 5.10
CA ILE A 33 -7.96 4.33 5.16
C ILE A 33 -8.21 3.53 6.44
N GLY A 34 -8.26 4.18 7.60
CA GLY A 34 -8.57 3.54 8.87
C GLY A 34 -10.01 3.04 8.94
N GLY A 35 -10.95 3.80 8.37
CA GLY A 35 -12.36 3.44 8.28
C GLY A 35 -12.62 2.23 7.39
N SER A 36 -11.87 2.06 6.30
CA SER A 36 -11.95 0.84 5.49
C SER A 36 -11.48 -0.39 6.27
N PHE A 37 -10.44 -0.25 7.09
CA PHE A 37 -9.93 -1.30 7.97
C PHE A 37 -10.92 -1.63 9.10
N LEU A 38 -11.48 -0.60 9.75
CA LEU A 38 -12.51 -0.76 10.78
C LEU A 38 -13.82 -1.28 10.19
N GLY A 39 -14.22 -0.81 9.02
CA GLY A 39 -15.41 -1.26 8.30
C GLY A 39 -15.33 -2.74 7.94
N THR A 40 -14.21 -3.20 7.40
CA THR A 40 -13.99 -4.64 7.13
C THR A 40 -13.98 -5.46 8.42
N SER A 41 -13.38 -4.96 9.49
CA SER A 41 -13.36 -5.59 10.81
C SER A 41 -14.77 -5.68 11.44
N LEU A 42 -15.57 -4.62 11.37
CA LEU A 42 -16.93 -4.59 11.86
C LEU A 42 -17.88 -5.44 11.01
N LEU A 43 -17.75 -5.39 9.68
CA LEU A 43 -18.51 -6.23 8.77
C LEU A 43 -18.17 -7.71 8.92
N ASN A 44 -16.92 -8.05 9.20
CA ASN A 44 -16.52 -9.42 9.51
C ASN A 44 -17.07 -9.88 10.87
N ARG A 45 -17.18 -8.97 11.87
CA ARG A 45 -17.83 -9.28 13.14
C ARG A 45 -19.34 -9.48 13.00
N SER A 46 -20.01 -8.69 12.16
CA SER A 46 -21.45 -8.85 11.91
C SER A 46 -21.76 -10.04 10.98
N LYS A 47 -20.82 -10.48 10.16
CA LYS A 47 -20.89 -11.71 9.35
C LYS A 47 -20.41 -12.97 10.09
N SER A 48 -20.32 -12.94 11.41
CA SER A 48 -20.10 -14.10 12.28
C SER A 48 -21.32 -15.07 12.28
N GLN A 49 -22.14 -15.06 11.22
CA GLN A 49 -23.06 -16.14 10.94
C GLN A 49 -22.22 -17.36 10.52
N ASP A 50 -22.56 -18.52 11.14
CA ASP A 50 -21.97 -19.80 10.78
C ASP A 50 -22.05 -20.00 9.27
N GLN A 51 -20.91 -20.06 8.60
CA GLN A 51 -20.86 -20.26 7.16
C GLN A 51 -21.05 -21.74 6.87
N ARG A 52 -22.16 -22.10 6.24
CA ARG A 52 -22.49 -23.49 5.91
C ARG A 52 -21.79 -23.93 4.64
N ILE A 53 -21.06 -25.05 4.75
CA ILE A 53 -20.34 -25.68 3.64
C ILE A 53 -20.99 -27.04 3.38
N ALA A 54 -21.52 -27.27 2.19
CA ALA A 54 -22.02 -28.57 1.79
C ALA A 54 -20.91 -29.39 1.11
N ILE A 55 -20.78 -30.66 1.50
CA ILE A 55 -19.81 -31.61 0.93
C ILE A 55 -20.58 -32.76 0.28
N ILE A 56 -20.37 -32.96 -1.01
CA ILE A 56 -20.82 -34.14 -1.76
C ILE A 56 -19.61 -35.09 -1.83
N ASP A 57 -19.70 -36.22 -1.20
CA ASP A 57 -18.65 -37.26 -1.23
C ASP A 57 -19.07 -38.44 -2.11
N ARG A 58 -18.55 -38.49 -3.33
CA ARG A 58 -18.84 -39.60 -4.26
C ARG A 58 -17.95 -40.81 -4.05
N THR A 59 -16.92 -40.68 -3.18
CA THR A 59 -16.06 -41.81 -2.76
C THR A 59 -16.72 -42.63 -1.66
N GLY A 60 -17.60 -42.01 -0.87
CA GLY A 60 -18.28 -42.61 0.29
C GLY A 60 -17.42 -42.74 1.53
N VAL A 61 -16.12 -42.35 1.50
CA VAL A 61 -15.16 -42.53 2.60
C VAL A 61 -14.36 -41.31 2.96
N SER A 62 -14.46 -40.22 2.16
CA SER A 62 -13.55 -39.08 2.27
C SER A 62 -14.13 -37.91 3.10
N SER A 63 -15.44 -37.79 3.21
CA SER A 63 -16.11 -36.63 3.83
C SER A 63 -15.67 -36.40 5.28
N ALA A 64 -15.63 -37.44 6.09
CA ALA A 64 -15.25 -37.30 7.50
C ALA A 64 -13.79 -36.82 7.68
N ALA A 65 -12.86 -37.35 6.90
CA ALA A 65 -11.46 -36.98 6.95
C ALA A 65 -11.21 -35.56 6.44
N VAL A 66 -11.95 -35.13 5.40
CA VAL A 66 -11.87 -33.76 4.88
C VAL A 66 -12.46 -32.76 5.86
N ILE A 67 -13.60 -33.07 6.50
CA ILE A 67 -14.20 -32.22 7.53
C ILE A 67 -13.23 -32.05 8.70
N GLN A 68 -12.68 -33.16 9.22
CA GLN A 68 -11.73 -33.10 10.32
C GLN A 68 -10.49 -32.28 9.98
N ALA A 69 -9.91 -32.46 8.79
CA ALA A 69 -8.77 -31.67 8.34
C ALA A 69 -9.10 -30.16 8.19
N ALA A 70 -10.32 -29.85 7.72
CA ALA A 70 -10.78 -28.47 7.59
C ALA A 70 -11.03 -27.82 8.96
N GLU A 71 -11.57 -28.54 9.92
CA GLU A 71 -11.74 -28.07 11.30
C GLU A 71 -10.38 -27.85 11.98
N GLU A 72 -9.43 -28.78 11.85
CA GLU A 72 -8.06 -28.63 12.36
C GLU A 72 -7.34 -27.42 11.75
N ALA A 73 -7.45 -27.21 10.42
CA ALA A 73 -6.89 -26.06 9.74
C ALA A 73 -7.51 -24.74 10.22
N THR A 74 -8.82 -24.72 10.46
CA THR A 74 -9.54 -23.55 10.98
C THR A 74 -9.15 -23.27 12.43
N HIS A 75 -8.98 -24.30 13.26
CA HIS A 75 -8.51 -24.16 14.65
C HIS A 75 -7.07 -23.63 14.71
N LYS A 76 -6.17 -24.10 13.88
CA LYS A 76 -4.79 -23.59 13.79
C LYS A 76 -4.77 -22.11 13.34
N ALA A 77 -5.66 -21.71 12.46
CA ALA A 77 -5.79 -20.33 11.99
C ALA A 77 -6.41 -19.37 13.03
N THR A 78 -7.19 -19.89 13.98
CA THR A 78 -7.87 -19.10 15.03
C THR A 78 -7.02 -18.89 16.30
N ASN A 79 -5.89 -19.57 16.44
CA ASN A 79 -4.97 -19.50 17.59
C ASN A 79 -3.59 -18.89 17.28
N PRO A 80 -3.49 -17.63 16.76
CA PRO A 80 -2.30 -16.84 16.98
C PRO A 80 -2.54 -16.03 18.26
N THR A 81 -1.75 -16.25 19.30
CA THR A 81 -1.56 -15.41 20.50
C THR A 81 -2.35 -14.09 20.49
N GLY A 82 -3.60 -14.10 20.98
CA GLY A 82 -4.32 -12.91 21.41
C GLY A 82 -4.85 -11.93 20.34
N GLY A 83 -4.94 -12.29 19.09
CA GLY A 83 -5.39 -11.41 18.00
C GLY A 83 -6.80 -11.74 17.47
N LEU A 84 -7.45 -10.72 16.91
CA LEU A 84 -8.80 -10.75 16.32
C LEU A 84 -9.09 -12.05 15.52
N GLN A 85 -10.21 -12.66 15.82
CA GLN A 85 -10.78 -13.78 15.05
C GLN A 85 -11.02 -13.35 13.59
N LEU A 86 -10.11 -13.71 12.69
CA LEU A 86 -10.15 -13.32 11.26
C LEU A 86 -10.87 -14.36 10.39
N VAL A 87 -11.21 -15.54 10.95
CA VAL A 87 -11.82 -16.63 10.19
C VAL A 87 -13.23 -16.90 10.73
N PRO A 88 -14.27 -16.92 9.88
CA PRO A 88 -15.63 -17.28 10.29
C PRO A 88 -15.70 -18.75 10.71
N ARG A 89 -16.64 -19.10 11.56
CA ARG A 89 -16.92 -20.48 11.93
C ARG A 89 -17.59 -21.21 10.77
N PHE A 90 -17.00 -22.32 10.34
CA PHE A 90 -17.58 -23.15 9.29
C PHE A 90 -18.40 -24.28 9.90
N VAL A 91 -19.59 -24.50 9.34
CA VAL A 91 -20.47 -25.65 9.68
C VAL A 91 -20.58 -26.51 8.45
N PHE A 92 -20.17 -27.77 8.58
CA PHE A 92 -20.17 -28.72 7.45
C PHE A 92 -21.46 -29.52 7.40
N GLU A 93 -22.06 -29.61 6.21
CA GLU A 93 -23.24 -30.42 5.90
C GLU A 93 -22.84 -31.47 4.85
N THR A 94 -22.93 -32.74 5.19
CA THR A 94 -22.67 -33.82 4.21
C THR A 94 -23.94 -34.11 3.42
N VAL A 95 -23.86 -34.00 2.10
CA VAL A 95 -24.96 -34.25 1.17
C VAL A 95 -24.70 -35.58 0.46
N LYS A 96 -25.71 -36.47 0.46
CA LYS A 96 -25.59 -37.76 -0.25
C LYS A 96 -25.58 -37.53 -1.77
N PRO A 97 -24.71 -38.20 -2.53
CA PRO A 97 -24.69 -38.10 -3.99
C PRO A 97 -25.96 -38.65 -4.60
N GLU A 98 -26.53 -37.90 -5.57
CA GLU A 98 -27.70 -38.28 -6.33
C GLU A 98 -27.27 -38.82 -7.71
N PRO A 99 -28.16 -39.59 -8.41
CA PRO A 99 -27.85 -40.14 -9.73
C PRO A 99 -27.63 -39.09 -10.81
N ASP A 100 -28.34 -37.95 -10.72
CA ASP A 100 -28.13 -36.82 -11.60
C ASP A 100 -27.24 -35.75 -10.95
N ASP A 101 -25.95 -35.87 -11.23
CA ASP A 101 -24.89 -34.96 -10.71
C ASP A 101 -25.19 -33.48 -11.03
N ARG A 102 -25.71 -33.21 -12.23
CA ARG A 102 -25.89 -31.81 -12.67
C ARG A 102 -27.10 -31.17 -12.01
N ALA A 103 -28.20 -31.89 -11.88
CA ALA A 103 -29.40 -31.42 -11.20
C ALA A 103 -29.11 -31.13 -9.72
N GLN A 104 -28.39 -32.03 -9.05
CA GLN A 104 -27.97 -31.87 -7.66
C GLN A 104 -27.10 -30.64 -7.49
N LEU A 105 -26.05 -30.47 -8.32
CA LEU A 105 -25.14 -29.30 -8.26
C LEU A 105 -25.89 -28.00 -8.53
N LEU A 106 -26.82 -27.98 -9.47
CA LEU A 106 -27.67 -26.81 -9.77
C LEU A 106 -28.49 -26.41 -8.54
N ALA A 107 -29.16 -27.37 -7.90
CA ALA A 107 -29.97 -27.13 -6.71
C ALA A 107 -29.11 -26.56 -5.56
N LEU A 108 -27.90 -27.08 -5.36
CA LEU A 108 -26.97 -26.57 -4.34
C LEU A 108 -26.40 -25.18 -4.70
N CYS A 109 -26.12 -24.91 -5.98
CA CYS A 109 -25.74 -23.57 -6.45
C CYS A 109 -26.86 -22.55 -6.23
N ASP A 110 -28.12 -22.95 -6.38
CA ASP A 110 -29.24 -22.08 -6.07
C ASP A 110 -29.38 -21.80 -4.56
N ARG A 111 -29.04 -22.76 -3.70
CA ARG A 111 -28.91 -22.52 -2.26
C ARG A 111 -27.79 -21.53 -1.96
N ILE A 112 -26.65 -21.56 -2.69
CA ILE A 112 -25.59 -20.55 -2.58
C ILE A 112 -26.12 -19.16 -3.00
N ARG A 113 -26.83 -19.08 -4.12
CA ARG A 113 -27.43 -17.80 -4.60
C ARG A 113 -28.42 -17.20 -3.61
N ARG A 114 -29.17 -18.04 -2.87
CA ARG A 114 -30.09 -17.60 -1.80
C ARG A 114 -29.39 -17.26 -0.49
N GLY A 115 -28.06 -17.48 -0.39
CA GLY A 115 -27.29 -17.24 0.83
C GLY A 115 -27.47 -18.29 1.92
N GLU A 116 -28.07 -19.44 1.63
CA GLU A 116 -28.25 -20.56 2.57
C GLU A 116 -26.94 -21.36 2.76
N LEU A 117 -26.13 -21.41 1.70
CA LEU A 117 -24.81 -22.05 1.68
C LEU A 117 -23.75 -21.04 1.26
N PHE A 118 -22.58 -21.16 1.85
CA PHE A 118 -21.41 -20.38 1.49
C PHE A 118 -20.60 -21.02 0.36
N LEU A 119 -20.49 -22.36 0.40
CA LEU A 119 -19.64 -23.14 -0.48
C LEU A 119 -20.18 -24.57 -0.62
N VAL A 120 -19.98 -25.16 -1.80
CA VAL A 120 -20.20 -26.58 -2.05
C VAL A 120 -18.89 -27.21 -2.51
N ILE A 121 -18.51 -28.32 -1.90
CA ILE A 121 -17.35 -29.13 -2.27
C ILE A 121 -17.88 -30.44 -2.88
N ASP A 122 -17.51 -30.73 -4.13
CA ASP A 122 -17.84 -31.98 -4.83
C ASP A 122 -16.57 -32.82 -4.97
N ILE A 123 -16.49 -33.92 -4.24
CA ILE A 123 -15.37 -34.87 -4.22
C ILE A 123 -15.68 -35.96 -5.23
N GLY A 124 -14.89 -36.02 -6.31
CA GLY A 124 -15.05 -36.99 -7.39
C GLY A 124 -14.85 -38.45 -6.92
N PRO A 125 -15.43 -39.44 -7.62
CA PRO A 125 -15.46 -40.83 -7.17
C PRO A 125 -14.08 -41.48 -7.08
N ASP A 126 -13.14 -41.13 -7.95
CA ASP A 126 -11.83 -41.79 -8.05
C ASP A 126 -10.67 -40.95 -7.45
N VAL A 127 -10.99 -39.89 -6.72
CA VAL A 127 -9.99 -38.96 -6.13
C VAL A 127 -9.02 -39.67 -5.17
N VAL A 128 -9.50 -40.73 -4.52
CA VAL A 128 -8.67 -41.53 -3.60
C VAL A 128 -7.70 -42.44 -4.35
N ARG A 129 -8.11 -42.99 -5.51
CA ARG A 129 -7.26 -43.81 -6.37
C ARG A 129 -6.31 -42.92 -7.16
N HIS A 130 -5.03 -43.18 -7.12
CA HIS A 130 -3.92 -42.28 -7.54
C HIS A 130 -3.79 -42.02 -9.04
N ALA A 131 -4.82 -42.23 -9.86
CA ALA A 131 -4.82 -42.02 -11.29
C ALA A 131 -5.90 -41.01 -11.70
N ALA A 132 -5.70 -39.76 -11.35
CA ALA A 132 -6.53 -38.67 -11.90
C ALA A 132 -6.28 -38.54 -13.41
N GLN A 133 -6.95 -39.36 -14.21
CA GLN A 133 -6.89 -39.33 -15.67
C GLN A 133 -8.05 -38.52 -16.29
N SER A 134 -9.04 -38.13 -15.50
CA SER A 134 -10.24 -37.41 -15.96
C SER A 134 -10.53 -36.19 -15.08
N LYS A 135 -11.20 -35.18 -15.65
CA LYS A 135 -11.73 -34.04 -14.86
C LYS A 135 -12.72 -34.46 -13.77
N ARG A 136 -13.30 -35.66 -13.87
CA ARG A 136 -14.20 -36.24 -12.84
C ARG A 136 -13.46 -36.74 -11.60
N ASP A 137 -12.15 -36.91 -11.68
CA ASP A 137 -11.31 -37.41 -10.59
C ASP A 137 -10.74 -36.30 -9.73
N LEU A 138 -11.23 -35.06 -9.89
CA LEU A 138 -10.80 -33.88 -9.17
C LEU A 138 -11.83 -33.52 -8.09
N VAL A 139 -11.39 -32.73 -7.13
CA VAL A 139 -12.27 -32.05 -6.20
C VAL A 139 -12.62 -30.68 -6.80
N HIS A 140 -13.90 -30.45 -6.94
CA HIS A 140 -14.42 -29.17 -7.40
C HIS A 140 -15.07 -28.43 -6.23
N TYR A 141 -14.93 -27.11 -6.19
CA TYR A 141 -15.70 -26.30 -5.26
C TYR A 141 -16.45 -25.17 -6.00
N TYR A 142 -17.64 -24.86 -5.50
CA TYR A 142 -18.53 -23.86 -6.07
C TYR A 142 -18.83 -22.83 -5.00
N THR A 143 -18.60 -21.54 -5.31
CA THR A 143 -18.85 -20.41 -4.38
C THR A 143 -19.40 -19.22 -5.14
N GLY A 144 -20.26 -18.44 -4.49
CA GLY A 144 -20.77 -17.18 -5.02
C GLY A 144 -19.85 -15.98 -4.75
N SER A 145 -18.80 -16.14 -3.95
CA SER A 145 -17.85 -15.06 -3.62
C SER A 145 -16.73 -14.98 -4.66
N GLY A 146 -16.27 -13.76 -4.95
CA GLY A 146 -15.28 -13.47 -6.00
C GLY A 146 -13.90 -14.08 -5.76
N VAL A 147 -13.04 -13.94 -6.78
CA VAL A 147 -11.72 -14.58 -6.95
C VAL A 147 -10.72 -14.34 -5.80
N LEU A 148 -10.87 -13.25 -5.05
CA LEU A 148 -9.97 -12.87 -3.93
C LEU A 148 -10.39 -13.45 -2.57
N ASN A 149 -11.07 -14.58 -2.56
CA ASN A 149 -11.52 -15.18 -1.31
C ASN A 149 -10.36 -15.93 -0.62
N GLN A 150 -10.27 -15.79 0.70
CA GLN A 150 -9.28 -16.50 1.54
C GLN A 150 -9.37 -18.04 1.42
N LEU A 151 -10.49 -18.57 0.89
CA LEU A 151 -10.69 -19.99 0.60
C LEU A 151 -9.56 -20.60 -0.25
N ASN A 152 -9.05 -19.86 -1.23
CA ASN A 152 -7.99 -20.34 -2.11
C ASN A 152 -6.67 -20.62 -1.39
N LEU A 153 -6.49 -20.08 -0.18
CA LEU A 153 -5.27 -20.24 0.61
C LEU A 153 -5.27 -21.50 1.47
N TRP A 154 -6.40 -21.84 2.10
CA TRP A 154 -6.43 -22.92 3.07
C TRP A 154 -7.25 -24.15 2.63
N LEU A 155 -8.32 -23.96 1.83
CA LEU A 155 -9.20 -25.05 1.43
C LEU A 155 -8.50 -26.18 0.65
N PRO A 156 -7.66 -25.86 -0.38
CA PRO A 156 -6.91 -26.92 -1.08
C PRO A 156 -5.97 -27.69 -0.15
N ALA A 157 -5.34 -27.01 0.80
CA ALA A 157 -4.46 -27.66 1.77
C ALA A 157 -5.25 -28.61 2.68
N ALA A 158 -6.36 -28.16 3.27
CA ALA A 158 -7.21 -28.96 4.12
C ALA A 158 -7.79 -30.19 3.41
N VAL A 159 -8.32 -30.00 2.19
CA VAL A 159 -8.85 -31.10 1.36
C VAL A 159 -7.75 -32.13 1.06
N ASN A 160 -6.54 -31.67 0.68
CA ASN A 160 -5.43 -32.58 0.40
C ASN A 160 -4.96 -33.37 1.65
N VAL A 161 -4.95 -32.73 2.83
CA VAL A 161 -4.62 -33.43 4.10
C VAL A 161 -5.66 -34.50 4.37
N GLY A 162 -6.96 -34.17 4.26
CA GLY A 162 -8.04 -35.16 4.44
C GLY A 162 -7.94 -36.37 3.47
N LEU A 163 -7.70 -36.08 2.19
CA LEU A 163 -7.54 -37.15 1.19
C LEU A 163 -6.29 -37.98 1.39
N ARG A 164 -5.16 -37.38 1.83
CA ARG A 164 -3.94 -38.13 2.17
C ARG A 164 -4.20 -39.08 3.36
N ARG A 165 -4.96 -38.61 4.36
CA ARG A 165 -5.36 -39.47 5.51
C ARG A 165 -6.08 -40.73 5.05
N VAL A 166 -7.11 -40.56 4.20
CA VAL A 166 -7.88 -41.70 3.65
C VAL A 166 -6.99 -42.66 2.85
N ARG A 167 -6.08 -42.12 2.02
CA ARG A 167 -5.14 -42.94 1.24
C ARG A 167 -4.19 -43.77 2.14
N LEU A 168 -3.66 -43.14 3.21
CA LEU A 168 -2.80 -43.85 4.16
C LEU A 168 -3.54 -44.98 4.92
N GLU A 169 -4.80 -44.73 5.32
CA GLU A 169 -5.66 -45.74 5.92
C GLU A 169 -5.90 -46.92 4.96
N GLN A 170 -6.18 -46.65 3.68
CA GLN A 170 -6.35 -47.69 2.66
C GLN A 170 -5.05 -48.48 2.38
N MET A 171 -3.89 -47.85 2.56
CA MET A 171 -2.60 -48.55 2.48
C MET A 171 -2.26 -49.39 3.74
N GLY A 172 -3.15 -49.41 4.72
CA GLY A 172 -2.96 -50.23 5.96
C GLY A 172 -2.09 -49.56 7.02
N VAL A 173 -1.90 -48.22 6.91
CA VAL A 173 -1.22 -47.47 7.97
C VAL A 173 -2.15 -47.35 9.17
N GLU A 174 -1.62 -47.67 10.35
CA GLU A 174 -2.38 -47.60 11.60
C GLU A 174 -2.88 -46.15 11.85
N PRO A 175 -4.18 -45.94 12.13
CA PRO A 175 -4.76 -44.60 12.29
C PRO A 175 -4.05 -43.74 13.34
N ALA A 176 -3.48 -44.36 14.40
CA ALA A 176 -2.74 -43.66 15.43
C ALA A 176 -1.43 -43.02 14.94
N ARG A 177 -0.82 -43.52 13.87
CA ARG A 177 0.42 -43.02 13.27
C ARG A 177 0.21 -41.99 12.16
N ILE A 178 -1.01 -41.88 11.61
CA ILE A 178 -1.31 -40.99 10.51
C ILE A 178 -1.09 -39.50 10.87
N PRO A 179 -1.51 -38.98 12.04
CA PRO A 179 -1.24 -37.62 12.44
C PRO A 179 0.25 -37.28 12.45
N GLU A 180 1.10 -38.24 12.95
CA GLU A 180 2.55 -38.05 12.98
C GLU A 180 3.16 -37.97 11.58
N ILE A 181 2.63 -38.76 10.62
CA ILE A 181 3.09 -38.76 9.23
C ILE A 181 2.64 -37.52 8.47
N LEU A 182 1.47 -36.97 8.81
CA LEU A 182 0.89 -35.80 8.19
C LEU A 182 1.27 -34.50 8.89
N ASP A 183 1.98 -34.56 10.02
CA ASP A 183 2.40 -33.37 10.73
C ASP A 183 3.39 -32.57 9.88
N ASP A 184 3.04 -31.34 9.62
CA ASP A 184 3.87 -30.45 8.80
C ASP A 184 5.08 -29.98 9.62
N VAL A 185 6.27 -30.23 9.11
CA VAL A 185 7.48 -29.65 9.69
C VAL A 185 7.40 -28.13 9.54
N GLU A 186 7.44 -27.41 10.65
CA GLU A 186 7.44 -25.95 10.64
C GLU A 186 8.70 -25.43 9.94
N VAL A 187 8.54 -24.95 8.70
CA VAL A 187 9.61 -24.29 7.95
C VAL A 187 9.65 -22.82 8.35
N VAL A 188 10.59 -22.48 9.19
CA VAL A 188 10.77 -21.13 9.70
C VAL A 188 11.74 -20.38 8.80
N SER A 189 11.29 -19.29 8.16
CA SER A 189 12.19 -18.39 7.46
C SER A 189 13.05 -17.62 8.47
N MET A 190 14.36 -17.75 8.36
CA MET A 190 15.34 -17.08 9.22
C MET A 190 16.04 -15.99 8.42
N ASN A 191 16.37 -14.85 9.09
CA ASN A 191 17.20 -13.84 8.49
C ASN A 191 18.64 -14.36 8.32
N LEU A 192 19.39 -13.73 7.38
CA LEU A 192 20.79 -14.04 7.19
C LEU A 192 21.58 -13.76 8.48
N LEU A 193 22.55 -14.62 8.78
CA LEU A 193 23.47 -14.36 9.88
C LEU A 193 24.38 -13.19 9.50
N THR A 194 24.46 -12.20 10.35
CA THR A 194 25.38 -11.07 10.20
C THR A 194 26.51 -11.17 11.23
N ARG A 195 27.71 -10.86 10.78
CA ARG A 195 28.88 -10.79 11.65
C ARG A 195 29.15 -9.33 12.00
N ASP A 196 29.12 -9.01 13.28
CA ASP A 196 29.52 -7.69 13.75
C ASP A 196 31.03 -7.47 13.44
N PRO A 197 31.38 -6.44 12.66
CA PRO A 197 32.75 -6.19 12.24
C PRO A 197 33.67 -5.78 13.42
N VAL A 198 33.09 -5.32 14.55
CA VAL A 198 33.84 -4.85 15.70
C VAL A 198 34.03 -5.97 16.73
N THR A 199 32.96 -6.67 17.06
CA THR A 199 32.98 -7.70 18.11
C THR A 199 33.25 -9.11 17.58
N GLY A 200 33.12 -9.33 16.26
CA GLY A 200 33.24 -10.63 15.62
C GLY A 200 32.07 -11.56 15.94
N TYR A 201 31.10 -11.11 16.74
CA TYR A 201 29.94 -11.91 17.13
C TYR A 201 29.05 -12.21 15.93
N ILE A 202 28.68 -13.47 15.76
CA ILE A 202 27.71 -13.89 14.74
C ILE A 202 26.35 -13.87 15.40
N GLY A 203 25.58 -12.83 15.10
CA GLY A 203 24.23 -12.64 15.59
C GLY A 203 23.21 -12.90 14.50
N GLN A 204 22.03 -13.26 14.93
CA GLN A 204 20.86 -13.34 14.08
C GLN A 204 20.02 -12.10 14.34
N ASP A 205 19.72 -11.34 13.30
CA ASP A 205 18.76 -10.24 13.42
C ASP A 205 17.41 -10.80 13.84
N ASP A 206 16.75 -10.14 14.79
CA ASP A 206 15.43 -10.54 15.28
C ASP A 206 14.46 -10.79 14.11
N LYS A 207 13.65 -11.84 14.23
CA LYS A 207 12.60 -12.18 13.26
C LYS A 207 11.70 -10.97 13.03
N LYS A 208 11.92 -10.23 11.96
CA LYS A 208 10.92 -9.28 11.49
C LYS A 208 9.74 -10.08 10.96
N SER A 209 8.57 -9.89 11.54
CA SER A 209 7.35 -10.56 11.06
C SER A 209 7.09 -10.18 9.60
N VAL A 210 6.38 -11.04 8.85
CA VAL A 210 5.95 -10.72 7.47
C VAL A 210 5.23 -9.37 7.42
N ALA A 211 4.48 -9.03 8.48
CA ALA A 211 3.85 -7.74 8.64
C ALA A 211 4.87 -6.59 8.70
N GLN A 212 5.99 -6.75 9.39
CA GLN A 212 7.06 -5.75 9.44
C GLN A 212 7.77 -5.61 8.09
N GLY A 213 7.99 -6.72 7.40
CA GLY A 213 8.66 -6.72 6.09
C GLY A 213 7.85 -6.08 4.97
N PHE A 214 6.52 -6.07 5.07
CA PHE A 214 5.63 -5.55 4.04
C PHE A 214 4.88 -4.28 4.48
N ALA A 215 4.24 -4.31 5.65
CA ALA A 215 3.34 -3.25 6.07
C ALA A 215 4.05 -1.92 6.34
N ILE A 216 5.23 -1.94 6.96
CA ILE A 216 5.98 -0.72 7.28
C ILE A 216 6.47 0.00 6.02
N PRO A 217 7.17 -0.67 5.06
CA PRO A 217 7.57 -0.03 3.82
C PRO A 217 6.38 0.54 3.04
N PHE A 218 5.30 -0.22 2.94
CA PHE A 218 4.09 0.21 2.25
C PHE A 218 3.42 1.42 2.92
N PHE A 219 3.35 1.40 4.25
CA PHE A 219 2.83 2.53 5.03
C PHE A 219 3.64 3.82 4.81
N LEU A 220 4.98 3.73 4.79
CA LEU A 220 5.83 4.89 4.55
C LEU A 220 5.62 5.49 3.15
N VAL A 221 5.45 4.64 2.13
CA VAL A 221 5.14 5.10 0.76
C VAL A 221 3.80 5.81 0.71
N ILE A 222 2.76 5.23 1.32
CA ILE A 222 1.43 5.86 1.40
C ILE A 222 1.50 7.17 2.17
N LEU A 223 2.20 7.19 3.30
CA LEU A 223 2.36 8.39 4.12
C LEU A 223 3.01 9.52 3.31
N MET A 224 4.07 9.23 2.57
CA MET A 224 4.74 10.19 1.71
C MET A 224 3.80 10.71 0.62
N PHE A 225 3.09 9.82 -0.05
CA PHE A 225 2.07 10.19 -1.04
C PHE A 225 1.00 11.12 -0.46
N MET A 226 0.46 10.78 0.72
CA MET A 226 -0.55 11.59 1.40
C MET A 226 -0.06 13.00 1.75
N VAL A 227 1.13 13.07 2.34
CA VAL A 227 1.71 14.35 2.76
C VAL A 227 1.94 15.28 1.56
N VAL A 228 2.41 14.72 0.44
CA VAL A 228 2.62 15.51 -0.78
C VAL A 228 1.29 15.93 -1.40
N MET A 229 0.29 15.05 -1.40
CA MET A 229 -1.05 15.38 -1.93
C MET A 229 -1.73 16.49 -1.12
N VAL A 230 -1.58 16.49 0.19
CA VAL A 230 -2.17 17.51 1.07
C VAL A 230 -1.36 18.82 1.03
N GLY A 231 -0.03 18.72 0.93
CA GLY A 231 0.87 19.87 1.03
C GLY A 231 1.17 20.57 -0.30
N ALA A 232 1.54 19.85 -1.35
CA ALA A 232 2.03 20.43 -2.59
C ALA A 232 0.96 20.58 -3.69
N ALA A 233 0.05 19.63 -3.83
CA ALA A 233 -0.91 19.62 -4.93
C ALA A 233 -1.91 20.81 -4.93
N PRO A 234 -2.46 21.26 -3.79
CA PRO A 234 -3.41 22.39 -3.76
C PRO A 234 -2.82 23.73 -4.23
N HIS A 235 -1.49 23.90 -4.10
CA HIS A 235 -0.83 25.14 -4.47
C HIS A 235 -0.95 25.49 -5.96
N LEU A 236 -1.05 24.49 -6.83
CA LEU A 236 -1.22 24.71 -8.26
C LEU A 236 -2.51 25.47 -8.58
N GLY A 237 -3.63 25.05 -8.00
CA GLY A 237 -4.92 25.73 -8.15
C GLY A 237 -4.95 27.12 -7.50
N ALA A 238 -4.38 27.22 -6.27
CA ALA A 238 -4.31 28.48 -5.55
C ALA A 238 -3.52 29.57 -6.31
N ILE A 239 -2.45 29.18 -7.02
CA ILE A 239 -1.66 30.13 -7.82
C ILE A 239 -2.43 30.60 -9.03
N ALA A 240 -3.14 29.72 -9.73
CA ALA A 240 -4.00 30.09 -10.85
C ALA A 240 -5.13 31.03 -10.40
N GLU A 241 -5.69 30.80 -9.20
CA GLU A 241 -6.70 31.67 -8.58
C GLU A 241 -6.13 33.05 -8.22
N ASP A 242 -4.97 33.11 -7.56
CA ASP A 242 -4.27 34.35 -7.23
C ASP A 242 -4.00 35.19 -8.50
N LYS A 243 -3.64 34.52 -9.62
CA LYS A 243 -3.42 35.19 -10.91
C LYS A 243 -4.72 35.72 -11.46
N MET A 244 -5.79 34.96 -11.46
CA MET A 244 -7.10 35.35 -11.93
C MET A 244 -7.66 36.56 -11.15
N GLN A 245 -7.42 36.59 -9.83
CA GLN A 245 -7.82 37.70 -8.95
C GLN A 245 -6.86 38.89 -8.98
N ARG A 246 -5.84 38.89 -9.85
CA ARG A 246 -4.80 39.93 -9.97
C ARG A 246 -4.02 40.21 -8.68
N VAL A 247 -3.99 39.28 -7.74
CA VAL A 247 -3.25 39.41 -6.47
C VAL A 247 -1.77 39.65 -6.75
N PHE A 248 -1.23 39.03 -7.78
CA PHE A 248 0.18 39.17 -8.15
C PHE A 248 0.54 40.60 -8.62
N GLU A 249 -0.35 41.30 -9.30
CA GLU A 249 -0.10 42.68 -9.73
C GLU A 249 0.12 43.58 -8.52
N MET A 250 -0.63 43.40 -7.46
CA MET A 250 -0.45 44.14 -6.20
C MET A 250 0.85 43.72 -5.47
N LEU A 251 1.14 42.43 -5.42
CA LEU A 251 2.32 41.94 -4.69
C LEU A 251 3.63 42.26 -5.40
N LEU A 252 3.64 42.33 -6.73
CA LEU A 252 4.83 42.69 -7.52
C LEU A 252 5.28 44.14 -7.31
N SER A 253 4.44 45.00 -6.76
CA SER A 253 4.83 46.35 -6.37
C SER A 253 5.77 46.37 -5.15
N SER A 254 5.76 45.30 -4.32
CA SER A 254 6.48 45.24 -3.06
C SER A 254 7.49 44.07 -2.95
N ALA A 255 7.36 43.03 -3.79
CA ALA A 255 8.22 41.87 -3.78
C ALA A 255 8.61 41.42 -5.19
N SER A 256 9.81 40.84 -5.33
CA SER A 256 10.24 40.28 -6.60
C SER A 256 9.51 38.94 -6.91
N PRO A 257 9.39 38.57 -8.22
CA PRO A 257 8.79 37.26 -8.59
C PRO A 257 9.43 36.08 -7.91
N PHE A 258 10.75 36.11 -7.72
CA PHE A 258 11.48 35.05 -7.01
C PHE A 258 11.10 34.98 -5.53
N GLU A 259 10.96 36.12 -4.84
CA GLU A 259 10.54 36.16 -3.43
C GLU A 259 9.12 35.63 -3.25
N LEU A 260 8.21 35.93 -4.19
CA LEU A 260 6.85 35.41 -4.20
C LEU A 260 6.83 33.89 -4.40
N MET A 261 7.58 33.40 -5.39
CA MET A 261 7.68 31.97 -5.66
C MET A 261 8.25 31.21 -4.46
N MET A 262 9.39 31.67 -3.91
CA MET A 262 10.03 31.02 -2.77
C MET A 262 9.18 31.07 -1.50
N GLY A 263 8.43 32.16 -1.30
CA GLY A 263 7.44 32.24 -0.22
C GLY A 263 6.40 31.11 -0.29
N LYS A 264 5.87 30.84 -1.48
CA LYS A 264 4.90 29.75 -1.70
C LYS A 264 5.53 28.37 -1.51
N VAL A 265 6.77 28.17 -1.97
CA VAL A 265 7.50 26.89 -1.75
C VAL A 265 7.73 26.65 -0.25
N VAL A 266 8.15 27.68 0.49
CA VAL A 266 8.35 27.57 1.94
C VAL A 266 7.03 27.35 2.68
N ALA A 267 5.93 27.98 2.25
CA ALA A 267 4.59 27.74 2.80
C ALA A 267 4.17 26.28 2.61
N SER A 268 4.38 25.74 1.40
CA SER A 268 4.11 24.33 1.08
C SER A 268 4.94 23.36 1.92
N LEU A 269 6.21 23.66 2.15
CA LEU A 269 7.04 22.89 3.09
C LEU A 269 6.44 22.91 4.50
N GLY A 270 6.02 24.07 4.98
CA GLY A 270 5.36 24.20 6.27
C GLY A 270 4.08 23.36 6.39
N THR A 271 3.19 23.42 5.39
CA THR A 271 1.95 22.63 5.38
C THR A 271 2.22 21.13 5.31
N SER A 272 3.19 20.71 4.52
CA SER A 272 3.59 19.30 4.40
C SER A 272 4.24 18.77 5.69
N LEU A 273 5.09 19.56 6.35
CA LEU A 273 5.67 19.19 7.64
C LEU A 273 4.59 19.09 8.73
N THR A 274 3.63 20.02 8.76
CA THR A 274 2.51 19.97 9.71
C THR A 274 1.66 18.72 9.52
N SER A 275 1.30 18.39 8.28
CA SER A 275 0.53 17.19 7.98
C SER A 275 1.32 15.91 8.26
N SER A 276 2.62 15.86 7.94
CA SER A 276 3.46 14.70 8.24
C SER A 276 3.58 14.45 9.74
N LEU A 277 3.78 15.51 10.53
CA LEU A 277 3.84 15.42 11.99
C LEU A 277 2.52 14.91 12.56
N PHE A 278 1.39 15.41 12.07
CA PHE A 278 0.07 14.95 12.47
C PHE A 278 -0.14 13.44 12.17
N TYR A 279 0.20 12.99 10.97
CA TYR A 279 0.04 11.59 10.57
C TYR A 279 0.99 10.65 11.32
N ILE A 280 2.26 11.05 11.52
CA ILE A 280 3.24 10.26 12.28
C ILE A 280 2.80 10.14 13.74
N THR A 281 2.42 11.27 14.36
CA THR A 281 1.95 11.27 15.76
C THR A 281 0.70 10.41 15.90
N GLY A 282 -0.28 10.56 15.01
CA GLY A 282 -1.48 9.72 14.99
C GLY A 282 -1.16 8.25 14.80
N GLY A 283 -0.26 7.91 13.88
CA GLY A 283 0.20 6.54 13.65
C GLY A 283 0.89 5.93 14.87
N LEU A 284 1.77 6.69 15.54
CA LEU A 284 2.44 6.25 16.76
C LEU A 284 1.44 6.04 17.92
N LEU A 285 0.45 6.91 18.06
CA LEU A 285 -0.62 6.74 19.05
C LEU A 285 -1.44 5.46 18.82
N VAL A 286 -1.74 5.14 17.56
CA VAL A 286 -2.43 3.90 17.21
C VAL A 286 -1.56 2.69 17.53
N LEU A 287 -0.26 2.70 17.16
CA LEU A 287 0.66 1.60 17.47
C LEU A 287 0.84 1.39 18.97
N THR A 288 0.92 2.45 19.76
CA THR A 288 0.99 2.35 21.24
C THR A 288 -0.29 1.79 21.82
N GLY A 289 -1.45 2.26 21.36
CA GLY A 289 -2.76 1.75 21.78
C GLY A 289 -2.99 0.27 21.46
N MET A 290 -2.34 -0.24 20.42
CA MET A 290 -2.36 -1.66 20.04
C MET A 290 -1.23 -2.48 20.66
N ALA A 291 -0.40 -1.90 21.54
CA ALA A 291 0.83 -2.52 22.09
C ALA A 291 1.84 -2.98 21.01
N LEU A 292 1.85 -2.33 19.86
CA LEU A 292 2.71 -2.63 18.70
C LEU A 292 3.81 -1.58 18.49
N PHE A 293 4.14 -0.80 19.51
CA PHE A 293 5.13 0.29 19.40
C PHE A 293 6.51 -0.21 18.93
N GLY A 294 6.90 -1.44 19.27
CA GLY A 294 8.14 -2.06 18.78
C GLY A 294 8.22 -2.21 17.25
N LEU A 295 7.09 -2.04 16.54
CA LEU A 295 7.05 -2.03 15.06
C LEU A 295 7.38 -0.65 14.48
N ALA A 296 7.45 0.42 15.28
CA ALA A 296 7.65 1.77 14.78
C ALA A 296 9.04 1.94 14.16
N PRO A 297 9.15 2.38 12.90
CA PRO A 297 10.42 2.48 12.19
C PRO A 297 11.16 3.80 12.54
N LEU A 298 11.45 4.03 13.81
CA LEU A 298 12.01 5.32 14.30
C LEU A 298 13.33 5.69 13.63
N SER A 299 14.16 4.70 13.29
CA SER A 299 15.44 4.90 12.59
C SER A 299 15.27 5.44 11.16
N LEU A 300 14.11 5.26 10.54
CA LEU A 300 13.81 5.75 9.19
C LEU A 300 13.23 7.17 9.18
N LEU A 301 12.78 7.70 10.33
CA LEU A 301 12.18 9.03 10.39
C LEU A 301 13.12 10.15 9.92
N PRO A 302 14.42 10.18 10.25
CA PRO A 302 15.33 11.22 9.73
C PRO A 302 15.41 11.19 8.20
N TRP A 303 15.46 9.99 7.60
CA TRP A 303 15.48 9.81 6.15
C TRP A 303 14.13 10.21 5.51
N PHE A 304 13.03 9.85 6.17
CA PHE A 304 11.71 10.27 5.74
C PHE A 304 11.61 11.80 5.64
N PHE A 305 12.00 12.53 6.68
CA PHE A 305 11.96 14.00 6.67
C PHE A 305 12.93 14.61 5.66
N ALA A 306 14.13 14.05 5.53
CA ALA A 306 15.11 14.55 4.57
C ALA A 306 14.59 14.42 3.13
N TYR A 307 14.07 13.26 2.77
CA TYR A 307 13.48 13.03 1.44
C TYR A 307 12.17 13.81 1.24
N LEU A 308 11.33 13.91 2.26
CA LEU A 308 10.09 14.69 2.21
C LEU A 308 10.36 16.16 1.90
N ILE A 309 11.33 16.78 2.60
CA ILE A 309 11.68 18.20 2.38
C ILE A 309 12.16 18.40 0.93
N ALA A 310 13.02 17.53 0.44
CA ALA A 310 13.55 17.63 -0.92
C ALA A 310 12.45 17.42 -1.97
N GLU A 311 11.58 16.43 -1.79
CA GLU A 311 10.45 16.14 -2.67
C GLU A 311 9.43 17.27 -2.70
N VAL A 312 9.00 17.73 -1.53
CA VAL A 312 8.01 18.83 -1.43
C VAL A 312 8.58 20.11 -2.02
N ALA A 313 9.85 20.43 -1.79
CA ALA A 313 10.48 21.60 -2.39
C ALA A 313 10.47 21.52 -3.92
N MET A 314 10.82 20.36 -4.48
CA MET A 314 10.81 20.08 -5.91
C MET A 314 9.40 20.21 -6.50
N LEU A 315 8.44 19.50 -5.93
CA LEU A 315 7.07 19.46 -6.46
C LEU A 315 6.34 20.77 -6.26
N SER A 316 6.59 21.49 -5.17
CA SER A 316 6.02 22.81 -4.95
C SER A 316 6.56 23.84 -5.93
N ALA A 317 7.86 23.84 -6.20
CA ALA A 317 8.43 24.72 -7.22
C ALA A 317 7.83 24.40 -8.60
N PHE A 318 7.65 23.15 -8.92
CA PHE A 318 7.02 22.72 -10.16
C PHE A 318 5.54 23.12 -10.21
N SER A 319 4.78 22.97 -9.12
CA SER A 319 3.39 23.44 -8.98
C SER A 319 3.28 24.94 -9.23
N VAL A 320 4.18 25.72 -8.62
CA VAL A 320 4.18 27.19 -8.76
C VAL A 320 4.45 27.58 -10.20
N ALA A 321 5.40 26.92 -10.87
CA ALA A 321 5.70 27.17 -12.28
C ALA A 321 4.49 26.88 -13.17
N LEU A 322 3.90 25.71 -13.04
CA LEU A 322 2.73 25.31 -13.82
C LEU A 322 1.52 26.20 -13.53
N GLY A 323 1.24 26.49 -12.25
CA GLY A 323 0.14 27.35 -11.83
C GLY A 323 0.24 28.77 -12.39
N SER A 324 1.46 29.34 -12.46
CA SER A 324 1.70 30.65 -13.06
C SER A 324 1.40 30.69 -14.57
N ALA A 325 1.55 29.56 -15.25
CA ALA A 325 1.27 29.42 -16.67
C ALA A 325 -0.22 29.23 -16.97
N CYS A 326 -1.04 28.83 -15.97
CA CYS A 326 -2.48 28.69 -16.09
C CYS A 326 -3.18 30.07 -16.05
N ASN A 327 -4.34 30.15 -16.68
CA ASN A 327 -5.18 31.36 -16.64
C ASN A 327 -6.43 31.14 -15.77
N THR A 328 -6.84 29.90 -15.61
CA THR A 328 -8.01 29.51 -14.80
C THR A 328 -7.68 28.35 -13.86
N PRO A 329 -8.40 28.21 -12.74
CA PRO A 329 -8.26 27.03 -11.86
C PRO A 329 -8.59 25.71 -12.59
N GLN A 330 -9.44 25.73 -13.62
CA GLN A 330 -9.75 24.57 -14.44
C GLN A 330 -8.53 24.11 -15.26
N ASP A 331 -7.76 25.05 -15.83
CA ASP A 331 -6.50 24.74 -16.51
C ASP A 331 -5.52 24.07 -15.54
N ALA A 332 -5.44 24.58 -14.31
CA ALA A 332 -4.60 24.04 -13.25
C ALA A 332 -4.98 22.60 -12.91
N GLN A 333 -6.28 22.28 -12.82
CA GLN A 333 -6.74 20.93 -12.54
C GLN A 333 -6.29 19.90 -13.60
N GLN A 334 -6.22 20.29 -14.88
CA GLN A 334 -5.73 19.40 -15.95
C GLN A 334 -4.23 19.10 -15.79
N LEU A 335 -3.46 19.99 -15.20
CA LEU A 335 -2.03 19.83 -14.99
C LEU A 335 -1.67 19.09 -13.69
N VAL A 336 -2.63 18.87 -12.79
CA VAL A 336 -2.39 18.13 -11.54
C VAL A 336 -1.80 16.76 -11.80
N ILE A 337 -2.18 16.11 -12.90
CA ILE A 337 -1.64 14.78 -13.27
C ILE A 337 -0.11 14.80 -13.42
N LEU A 338 0.49 15.89 -13.89
CA LEU A 338 1.94 16.01 -14.02
C LEU A 338 2.65 16.07 -12.67
N LEU A 339 1.97 16.59 -11.64
CA LEU A 339 2.48 16.58 -10.26
C LEU A 339 2.35 15.21 -9.59
N ILE A 340 1.27 14.52 -9.89
CA ILE A 340 0.97 13.22 -9.27
C ILE A 340 1.82 12.12 -9.89
N LEU A 341 2.14 12.21 -11.17
CA LEU A 341 2.84 11.18 -11.93
C LEU A 341 4.18 10.74 -11.31
N PRO A 342 5.07 11.63 -10.85
CA PRO A 342 6.32 11.24 -10.20
C PRO A 342 6.14 10.40 -8.93
N ILE A 343 5.02 10.55 -8.23
CA ILE A 343 4.73 9.85 -6.98
C ILE A 343 3.98 8.56 -7.23
N ILE A 344 3.09 8.53 -8.23
CA ILE A 344 2.31 7.32 -8.57
C ILE A 344 3.14 6.29 -9.33
N LEU A 345 4.02 6.72 -10.24
CA LEU A 345 4.82 5.78 -11.04
C LEU A 345 5.63 4.77 -10.20
N PRO A 346 6.28 5.17 -9.08
CA PRO A 346 6.94 4.23 -8.20
C PRO A 346 6.03 3.15 -7.62
N ILE A 347 4.72 3.42 -7.46
CA ILE A 347 3.76 2.46 -6.89
C ILE A 347 3.63 1.22 -7.80
N PHE A 348 3.69 1.38 -9.12
CA PHE A 348 3.61 0.26 -10.05
C PHE A 348 4.82 -0.67 -10.01
N VAL A 349 5.95 -0.19 -9.52
CA VAL A 349 7.18 -0.97 -9.39
C VAL A 349 7.46 -1.43 -7.97
N LEU A 350 6.54 -1.19 -7.01
CA LEU A 350 6.71 -1.60 -5.61
C LEU A 350 6.97 -3.11 -5.50
N ASN A 351 6.15 -3.94 -6.17
CA ASN A 351 6.27 -5.39 -6.06
C ASN A 351 7.64 -5.91 -6.51
N PRO A 352 8.15 -5.63 -7.72
CA PRO A 352 9.50 -6.07 -8.12
C PRO A 352 10.61 -5.49 -7.24
N VAL A 353 10.47 -4.24 -6.74
CA VAL A 353 11.44 -3.63 -5.82
C VAL A 353 11.43 -4.33 -4.46
N MET A 354 10.27 -4.73 -3.96
CA MET A 354 10.15 -5.46 -2.69
C MET A 354 10.72 -6.88 -2.78
N GLN A 355 10.57 -7.55 -3.93
CA GLN A 355 11.13 -8.88 -4.12
C GLN A 355 12.66 -8.87 -4.24
N GLN A 356 13.23 -7.85 -4.87
CA GLN A 356 14.68 -7.70 -5.08
C GLN A 356 15.14 -6.25 -4.79
N PRO A 357 15.27 -5.86 -3.51
CA PRO A 357 15.61 -4.48 -3.15
C PRO A 357 16.97 -4.01 -3.68
N ASN A 358 17.92 -4.92 -3.84
CA ASN A 358 19.27 -4.67 -4.37
C ASN A 358 19.41 -5.09 -5.85
N GLY A 359 18.33 -5.45 -6.51
CA GLY A 359 18.30 -5.76 -7.95
C GLY A 359 18.60 -4.53 -8.80
N GLY A 360 19.08 -4.75 -10.03
CA GLY A 360 19.45 -3.69 -10.95
C GLY A 360 18.31 -2.71 -11.24
N LEU A 361 17.08 -3.22 -11.46
CA LEU A 361 15.90 -2.39 -11.69
C LEU A 361 15.60 -1.49 -10.48
N ALA A 362 15.56 -2.06 -9.27
CA ALA A 362 15.31 -1.30 -8.04
C ALA A 362 16.36 -0.20 -7.82
N THR A 363 17.63 -0.52 -8.08
CA THR A 363 18.75 0.41 -7.94
C THR A 363 18.67 1.54 -8.96
N ILE A 364 18.48 1.25 -10.25
CA ILE A 364 18.41 2.28 -11.30
C ILE A 364 17.23 3.23 -11.04
N LEU A 365 16.04 2.70 -10.80
CA LEU A 365 14.85 3.52 -10.60
C LEU A 365 14.95 4.39 -9.33
N SER A 366 15.61 3.91 -8.28
CA SER A 366 15.78 4.69 -7.05
C SER A 366 16.82 5.82 -7.16
N PHE A 367 17.56 5.92 -8.26
CA PHE A 367 18.42 7.07 -8.56
C PHE A 367 17.81 8.06 -9.57
N ILE A 368 16.59 7.82 -10.05
CA ILE A 368 15.83 8.80 -10.84
C ILE A 368 15.22 9.81 -9.86
N PRO A 369 15.65 11.09 -9.84
CA PRO A 369 15.32 12.03 -8.76
C PRO A 369 13.85 12.15 -8.40
N PRO A 370 12.88 12.18 -9.36
CA PRO A 370 11.45 12.20 -9.02
C PRO A 370 10.93 10.94 -8.33
N PHE A 371 11.62 9.79 -8.43
CA PHE A 371 11.21 8.52 -7.83
C PHE A 371 12.02 8.19 -6.58
N THR A 372 13.21 8.79 -6.46
CA THR A 372 14.19 8.51 -5.40
C THR A 372 13.58 8.59 -4.00
N PRO A 373 12.83 9.64 -3.61
CA PRO A 373 12.33 9.78 -2.26
C PRO A 373 11.48 8.58 -1.83
N VAL A 374 10.56 8.17 -2.68
CA VAL A 374 9.65 7.05 -2.41
C VAL A 374 10.40 5.71 -2.43
N LEU A 375 11.17 5.43 -3.50
CA LEU A 375 11.82 4.13 -3.68
C LEU A 375 13.00 3.92 -2.73
N MET A 376 13.73 4.98 -2.40
CA MET A 376 14.86 4.86 -1.48
C MET A 376 14.39 4.61 -0.05
N LEU A 377 13.32 5.29 0.41
CA LEU A 377 12.68 4.99 1.68
C LEU A 377 12.13 3.57 1.75
N LEU A 378 11.45 3.12 0.67
CA LEU A 378 10.97 1.75 0.57
C LEU A 378 12.11 0.75 0.75
N ARG A 379 13.20 0.92 -0.01
CA ARG A 379 14.35 0.01 0.01
C ARG A 379 15.07 -0.01 1.35
N GLN A 380 15.15 1.14 2.04
CA GLN A 380 15.73 1.22 3.40
C GLN A 380 14.86 0.50 4.44
N ALA A 381 13.54 0.50 4.25
CA ALA A 381 12.61 -0.13 5.18
C ALA A 381 12.57 -1.67 5.04
N LEU A 382 12.97 -2.19 3.88
CA LEU A 382 12.94 -3.63 3.60
C LEU A 382 14.02 -4.40 4.37
N PRO A 383 13.76 -5.67 4.74
CA PRO A 383 14.78 -6.55 5.30
C PRO A 383 15.99 -6.71 4.36
N GLY A 384 17.18 -6.84 4.95
CA GLY A 384 18.42 -6.96 4.19
C GLY A 384 19.11 -5.63 3.86
N GLY A 385 18.41 -4.50 4.03
CA GLY A 385 18.98 -3.18 3.89
C GLY A 385 19.56 -2.87 2.51
N ILE A 386 20.09 -1.68 2.37
CA ILE A 386 20.81 -1.23 1.17
C ILE A 386 22.19 -0.69 1.60
N PRO A 387 23.18 -0.65 0.69
CA PRO A 387 24.48 -0.05 0.98
C PRO A 387 24.34 1.36 1.53
N TRP A 388 25.03 1.67 2.62
CA TRP A 388 24.93 2.92 3.39
C TRP A 388 25.13 4.20 2.57
N TRP A 389 25.88 4.13 1.48
CA TRP A 389 26.17 5.26 0.59
C TRP A 389 25.01 5.60 -0.36
N GLN A 390 24.15 4.62 -0.70
CA GLN A 390 23.05 4.82 -1.66
C GLN A 390 22.01 5.85 -1.18
N PRO A 391 21.53 5.85 0.07
CA PRO A 391 20.62 6.87 0.57
C PRO A 391 21.19 8.28 0.47
N TRP A 392 22.48 8.43 0.80
CA TRP A 392 23.14 9.73 0.71
C TRP A 392 23.28 10.22 -0.73
N LEU A 393 23.73 9.36 -1.61
CA LEU A 393 23.85 9.69 -3.04
C LEU A 393 22.49 10.01 -3.65
N GLY A 394 21.45 9.23 -3.31
CA GLY A 394 20.07 9.50 -3.72
C GLY A 394 19.58 10.86 -3.25
N LEU A 395 19.80 11.18 -1.96
CA LEU A 395 19.41 12.47 -1.39
C LEU A 395 20.14 13.64 -2.07
N CYS A 396 21.44 13.53 -2.29
CA CYS A 396 22.20 14.52 -3.05
C CYS A 396 21.65 14.71 -4.47
N GLY A 397 21.30 13.61 -5.14
CA GLY A 397 20.69 13.64 -6.48
C GLY A 397 19.34 14.36 -6.49
N VAL A 398 18.46 14.09 -5.52
CA VAL A 398 17.17 14.77 -5.39
C VAL A 398 17.34 16.25 -5.09
N ILE A 399 18.26 16.62 -4.18
CA ILE A 399 18.53 18.02 -3.85
C ILE A 399 19.07 18.76 -5.09
N ALA A 400 20.04 18.18 -5.78
CA ALA A 400 20.58 18.76 -7.01
C ALA A 400 19.50 18.98 -8.07
N PHE A 401 18.63 17.98 -8.27
CA PHE A 401 17.52 18.08 -9.20
C PHE A 401 16.47 19.10 -8.72
N ALA A 402 16.15 19.16 -7.44
CA ALA A 402 15.24 20.15 -6.87
C ALA A 402 15.76 21.58 -7.12
N ILE A 403 17.07 21.83 -6.99
CA ILE A 403 17.69 23.12 -7.30
C ILE A 403 17.47 23.49 -8.78
N VAL A 404 17.65 22.53 -9.70
CA VAL A 404 17.40 22.72 -11.13
C VAL A 404 15.93 23.05 -11.40
N VAL A 405 15.02 22.32 -10.73
CA VAL A 405 13.57 22.56 -10.86
C VAL A 405 13.20 23.93 -10.31
N ILE A 406 13.70 24.32 -9.15
CA ILE A 406 13.47 25.67 -8.55
C ILE A 406 13.99 26.77 -9.48
N TRP A 407 15.19 26.60 -10.04
CA TRP A 407 15.75 27.54 -11.00
C TRP A 407 14.91 27.66 -12.26
N SER A 408 14.46 26.55 -12.83
CA SER A 408 13.58 26.52 -13.99
C SER A 408 12.21 27.12 -13.68
N ALA A 409 11.66 26.79 -12.51
CA ALA A 409 10.41 27.33 -12.00
C ALA A 409 10.44 28.85 -11.85
N ALA A 410 11.54 29.41 -11.36
CA ALA A 410 11.70 30.86 -11.20
C ALA A 410 11.63 31.60 -12.55
N ARG A 411 12.18 31.02 -13.62
CA ARG A 411 12.11 31.58 -14.97
C ARG A 411 10.69 31.49 -15.55
N ILE A 412 10.08 30.32 -15.44
CA ILE A 412 8.69 30.12 -15.88
C ILE A 412 7.75 31.06 -15.13
N PHE A 413 7.90 31.15 -13.81
CA PHE A 413 7.05 31.99 -12.96
C PHE A 413 7.15 33.46 -13.32
N ARG A 414 8.36 33.98 -13.61
CA ARG A 414 8.58 35.38 -14.03
C ARG A 414 7.84 35.72 -15.30
N ILE A 415 7.81 34.83 -16.28
CA ILE A 415 7.11 35.04 -17.56
C ILE A 415 5.62 34.76 -17.40
N GLY A 416 5.32 33.62 -16.75
CA GLY A 416 3.97 33.08 -16.59
C GLY A 416 3.01 34.00 -15.84
N ILE A 417 3.49 34.67 -14.79
CA ILE A 417 2.68 35.57 -13.98
C ILE A 417 2.16 36.81 -14.78
N LEU A 418 2.92 37.23 -15.79
CA LEU A 418 2.55 38.35 -16.65
C LEU A 418 1.86 37.91 -17.94
N SER A 419 1.91 36.63 -18.27
CA SER A 419 1.30 36.10 -19.49
C SER A 419 -0.23 36.08 -19.36
N GLN A 420 -0.93 36.61 -20.35
CA GLN A 420 -2.38 36.55 -20.48
C GLN A 420 -2.74 35.92 -21.84
N GLY A 421 -3.78 35.07 -21.87
CA GLY A 421 -4.24 34.47 -23.13
C GLY A 421 -4.37 32.96 -23.04
N LYS A 422 -4.05 32.23 -24.11
CA LYS A 422 -4.12 30.77 -24.14
C LYS A 422 -3.05 30.13 -23.26
N MET A 423 -3.41 29.01 -22.61
CA MET A 423 -2.47 28.18 -21.87
C MET A 423 -1.30 27.78 -22.79
N PRO A 424 -0.03 27.98 -22.36
CA PRO A 424 1.13 27.64 -23.16
C PRO A 424 1.27 26.12 -23.28
N LYS A 425 1.77 25.65 -24.43
CA LYS A 425 2.14 24.25 -24.62
C LYS A 425 3.39 23.93 -23.81
N LEU A 426 3.60 22.65 -23.46
CA LEU A 426 4.79 22.20 -22.73
C LEU A 426 6.10 22.59 -23.42
N ALA A 427 6.13 22.62 -24.77
CA ALA A 427 7.28 23.08 -25.53
C ALA A 427 7.56 24.59 -25.35
N GLU A 428 6.53 25.40 -25.17
CA GLU A 428 6.67 26.84 -24.89
C GLU A 428 7.19 27.08 -23.47
N LEU A 429 6.76 26.28 -22.50
CA LEU A 429 7.32 26.31 -21.13
C LEU A 429 8.81 26.00 -21.13
N ALA A 430 9.26 25.02 -21.92
CA ALA A 430 10.68 24.73 -22.09
C ALA A 430 11.45 25.90 -22.72
N GLN A 431 10.85 26.63 -23.68
CA GLN A 431 11.43 27.83 -24.22
C GLN A 431 11.51 28.96 -23.20
N TRP A 432 10.55 29.11 -22.29
CA TRP A 432 10.59 30.10 -21.23
C TRP A 432 11.75 29.85 -20.25
N VAL A 433 12.09 28.59 -19.99
CA VAL A 433 13.28 28.23 -19.19
C VAL A 433 14.58 28.69 -19.87
N LEU A 434 14.65 28.61 -21.21
CA LEU A 434 15.86 28.99 -21.95
C LEU A 434 15.98 30.49 -22.16
N ARG A 435 14.87 31.22 -22.33
CA ARG A 435 14.83 32.65 -22.63
C ARG A 435 14.77 33.55 -21.40
N GLY A 436 14.26 33.08 -20.24
CA GLY A 436 14.18 33.78 -18.96
C GLY A 436 15.47 33.76 -18.21
#